data_8a878c8b0e368296699c3373f70c47b9
#
_entry.id   8a878c8b0e368296699c3373f70c47b9
#
_cell.length_a   1.000
_cell.length_b   1.000
_cell.length_c   1.000
_cell.angle_alpha   90.00
_cell.angle_beta   90.00
_cell.angle_gamma   90.00
#
_symmetry.space_group_name_H-M   'P 1'
#
loop_
_entity.id
_entity.type
_entity.pdbx_description
1 polymer ?
#
loop_
_entity_poly.entity_id
_entity_poly.type
_entity_poly.pdbx_seq_one_letter_code
_entity_poly.pdbx_strand_id
1 'polypeptide(L)'
;MGCTTILVGKKASYDGSTMIARNDDSGSGHYMPKKFVVVHPEEQPRKYKSVISHVEIDLPDDPMGYTSVPNAVDGEGIWAASGVNEANVGMTATETITSNPRVLGADPLVIYQPAKDGKEEAAGGIGEEDIVSIVLPYIHSAREGVIRLGSILEKYGTYEMNGIAFQDQNEIWWLETIGGHHWMARKVPDEAYVVMPNQLGIDKFDLEKALRDQEKYQCTCEEYADLEYMCSADLKEFISKNHLDLSMDGVLNPRDAFGSHDDSDHVYNTPRAWYMLRTLNPKTKIWDGVNAEFTPYSDDLPWCMIPEKKITVEDVKYVLSSHYQGTSYDPYASYGEKEQRGAFRSIGVNRTDFLSLIQMRPGMEKDCNILEWVAFASNAFNVLVPFYATIDTTPDYFSSTTREVTTDSFYWVSRMIGAMADASYKSSIFHIERYQERVMSKGHQLIGKYDALLEKESDAAKRMSLRHQANQEIADMVKKEASDTLNKVLYELSNQMKNAYSRSDA
;
A
#
# COMPACT_ATOMS: atom_id res chain seq x y z
N MET A 1 -0.89 -9.09 8.57
CA MET A 1 -1.29 -9.32 7.14
C MET A 1 -0.07 -9.12 6.24
N GLY A 2 -0.07 -9.57 4.99
CA GLY A 2 1.14 -9.55 4.17
C GLY A 2 1.02 -8.59 2.99
N CYS A 3 1.38 -7.35 3.16
CA CYS A 3 1.30 -6.30 2.14
C CYS A 3 2.62 -6.10 1.38
N THR A 4 2.65 -5.23 0.38
CA THR A 4 3.86 -4.79 -0.32
C THR A 4 3.67 -3.36 -0.78
N THR A 5 4.60 -2.50 -0.42
CA THR A 5 4.54 -1.05 -0.69
C THR A 5 5.68 -0.62 -1.61
N ILE A 6 5.41 0.34 -2.49
CA ILE A 6 6.40 1.11 -3.24
C ILE A 6 6.09 2.60 -3.13
N LEU A 7 7.13 3.39 -2.88
CA LEU A 7 7.08 4.85 -2.80
C LEU A 7 8.00 5.41 -3.87
N VAL A 8 7.56 6.42 -4.63
CA VAL A 8 8.34 6.99 -5.74
C VAL A 8 8.44 8.50 -5.57
N GLY A 9 9.65 8.99 -5.34
CA GLY A 9 9.95 10.41 -5.24
C GLY A 9 9.70 11.17 -6.55
N LYS A 10 9.36 12.44 -6.45
CA LYS A 10 8.93 13.27 -7.60
C LYS A 10 9.94 13.37 -8.74
N LYS A 11 11.24 13.27 -8.47
CA LYS A 11 12.28 13.25 -9.50
C LYS A 11 12.52 11.85 -10.09
N ALA A 12 12.09 10.80 -9.39
CA ALA A 12 12.16 9.42 -9.87
C ALA A 12 10.95 9.05 -10.75
N SER A 13 9.81 9.71 -10.60
CA SER A 13 8.61 9.48 -11.40
C SER A 13 8.71 10.08 -12.80
N TYR A 14 7.92 9.57 -13.75
CA TYR A 14 7.96 9.94 -15.16
C TYR A 14 7.47 11.36 -15.47
N ASP A 15 6.54 11.88 -14.67
CA ASP A 15 5.86 13.17 -14.86
C ASP A 15 6.13 14.19 -13.73
N GLY A 16 6.97 13.84 -12.76
CA GLY A 16 7.26 14.67 -11.59
C GLY A 16 6.27 14.49 -10.42
N SER A 17 5.33 13.56 -10.52
CA SER A 17 4.42 13.22 -9.43
C SER A 17 5.17 12.59 -8.26
N THR A 18 4.73 12.83 -7.04
CA THR A 18 4.93 11.88 -5.96
C THR A 18 3.95 10.72 -6.12
N MET A 19 4.39 9.47 -5.85
CA MET A 19 3.51 8.30 -5.91
C MET A 19 3.72 7.41 -4.69
N ILE A 20 2.63 7.00 -4.04
CA ILE A 20 2.63 5.93 -3.03
C ILE A 20 1.68 4.83 -3.46
N ALA A 21 2.12 3.58 -3.36
CA ALA A 21 1.29 2.46 -3.77
C ALA A 21 1.48 1.25 -2.86
N ARG A 22 0.40 0.52 -2.63
CA ARG A 22 0.38 -0.64 -1.74
C ARG A 22 -0.62 -1.70 -2.21
N ASN A 23 -0.21 -2.97 -2.08
CA ASN A 23 -1.12 -4.11 -2.03
C ASN A 23 -1.64 -4.28 -0.61
N ASP A 24 -2.93 -4.54 -0.47
CA ASP A 24 -3.54 -5.00 0.77
C ASP A 24 -3.82 -6.51 0.64
N ASP A 25 -3.13 -7.32 1.43
CA ASP A 25 -3.22 -8.77 1.35
C ASP A 25 -3.77 -9.35 2.66
N SER A 26 -4.91 -10.01 2.60
CA SER A 26 -5.49 -10.73 3.73
C SER A 26 -4.60 -11.85 4.28
N GLY A 27 -4.94 -12.38 5.43
CA GLY A 27 -4.30 -13.56 6.02
C GLY A 27 -4.42 -14.79 5.10
N SER A 28 -3.54 -15.78 5.29
CA SER A 28 -3.55 -17.02 4.51
C SER A 28 -4.90 -17.74 4.60
N GLY A 29 -5.46 -18.11 3.45
CA GLY A 29 -6.77 -18.78 3.37
C GLY A 29 -7.99 -17.85 3.47
N HIS A 30 -7.76 -16.54 3.55
CA HIS A 30 -8.82 -15.53 3.62
C HIS A 30 -8.69 -14.50 2.50
N TYR A 31 -9.76 -13.78 2.25
CA TYR A 31 -9.81 -12.54 1.49
C TYR A 31 -10.96 -11.68 2.03
N MET A 32 -10.82 -10.36 1.93
CA MET A 32 -11.80 -9.41 2.42
C MET A 32 -12.35 -8.59 1.25
N PRO A 33 -13.68 -8.61 1.01
CA PRO A 33 -14.28 -7.72 0.04
C PRO A 33 -14.06 -6.25 0.42
N LYS A 34 -13.59 -5.46 -0.56
CA LYS A 34 -13.32 -4.03 -0.43
C LYS A 34 -14.25 -3.21 -1.32
N LYS A 35 -14.41 -1.96 -0.99
CA LYS A 35 -15.14 -0.97 -1.78
C LYS A 35 -14.37 0.34 -1.81
N PHE A 36 -14.54 1.12 -2.88
CA PHE A 36 -13.95 2.45 -3.00
C PHE A 36 -15.02 3.51 -2.76
N VAL A 37 -14.87 4.31 -1.73
CA VAL A 37 -15.89 5.26 -1.26
C VAL A 37 -15.29 6.62 -0.91
N VAL A 38 -16.15 7.64 -0.80
CA VAL A 38 -15.86 8.89 -0.09
C VAL A 38 -16.49 8.79 1.30
N VAL A 39 -15.78 9.21 2.32
CA VAL A 39 -16.27 9.35 3.70
C VAL A 39 -16.44 10.84 3.97
N HIS A 40 -17.68 11.26 4.22
CA HIS A 40 -17.98 12.66 4.49
C HIS A 40 -17.73 13.07 5.95
N PRO A 41 -17.47 14.36 6.24
CA PRO A 41 -17.24 14.83 7.60
C PRO A 41 -18.33 14.48 8.62
N GLU A 42 -19.59 14.50 8.20
CA GLU A 42 -20.76 14.18 9.02
C GLU A 42 -20.92 12.69 9.33
N GLU A 43 -20.30 11.82 8.57
CA GLU A 43 -20.32 10.36 8.76
C GLU A 43 -19.25 9.89 9.76
N GLN A 44 -18.31 10.76 10.11
CA GLN A 44 -17.16 10.41 10.94
C GLN A 44 -17.48 10.57 12.44
N PRO A 45 -17.11 9.59 13.29
CA PRO A 45 -17.35 9.67 14.72
C PRO A 45 -16.45 10.72 15.38
N ARG A 46 -16.95 11.38 16.44
CA ARG A 46 -16.12 12.23 17.32
C ARG A 46 -15.50 11.42 18.47
N LYS A 47 -16.07 10.28 18.76
CA LYS A 47 -15.49 9.23 19.62
C LYS A 47 -15.29 8.00 18.77
N TYR A 48 -14.05 7.72 18.45
CA TYR A 48 -13.68 6.50 17.75
C TYR A 48 -13.53 5.34 18.73
N LYS A 49 -14.00 4.17 18.34
CA LYS A 49 -13.77 2.92 19.08
C LYS A 49 -13.35 1.84 18.11
N SER A 50 -12.16 1.25 18.33
CA SER A 50 -11.70 0.10 17.58
C SER A 50 -12.59 -1.12 17.80
N VAL A 51 -12.86 -1.86 16.73
CA VAL A 51 -13.59 -3.14 16.81
C VAL A 51 -12.70 -4.24 17.35
N ILE A 52 -11.39 -4.21 17.04
CA ILE A 52 -10.43 -5.26 17.43
C ILE A 52 -9.87 -5.03 18.81
N SER A 53 -9.35 -3.83 19.08
CA SER A 53 -8.61 -3.53 20.30
C SER A 53 -9.44 -2.90 21.40
N HIS A 54 -10.65 -2.44 21.08
CA HIS A 54 -11.53 -1.66 21.95
C HIS A 54 -10.94 -0.32 22.45
N VAL A 55 -9.83 0.15 21.87
CA VAL A 55 -9.30 1.47 22.22
C VAL A 55 -10.32 2.57 21.86
N GLU A 56 -10.51 3.52 22.76
CA GLU A 56 -11.39 4.68 22.57
C GLU A 56 -10.52 5.93 22.41
N ILE A 57 -10.78 6.71 21.36
CA ILE A 57 -10.03 7.91 21.01
C ILE A 57 -11.01 9.06 20.77
N ASP A 58 -10.84 10.15 21.52
CA ASP A 58 -11.56 11.40 21.24
C ASP A 58 -10.89 12.08 20.03
N LEU A 59 -11.66 12.32 19.00
CA LEU A 59 -11.20 12.93 17.75
C LEU A 59 -11.61 14.41 17.68
N PRO A 60 -10.86 15.27 16.94
CA PRO A 60 -11.23 16.68 16.74
C PRO A 60 -12.60 16.84 16.08
N ASP A 61 -13.21 18.02 16.25
CA ASP A 61 -14.58 18.31 15.78
C ASP A 61 -14.66 18.68 14.28
N ASP A 62 -13.53 18.85 13.62
CA ASP A 62 -13.36 19.38 12.27
C ASP A 62 -12.68 18.40 11.30
N PRO A 63 -13.18 17.16 11.14
CA PRO A 63 -12.61 16.25 10.17
C PRO A 63 -12.86 16.71 8.74
N MET A 64 -11.91 16.49 7.87
CA MET A 64 -12.08 16.60 6.41
C MET A 64 -12.73 15.35 5.84
N GLY A 65 -13.43 15.50 4.70
CA GLY A 65 -13.80 14.37 3.86
C GLY A 65 -12.56 13.70 3.23
N TYR A 66 -12.66 12.42 2.92
CA TYR A 66 -11.57 11.67 2.30
C TYR A 66 -12.07 10.47 1.49
N THR A 67 -11.31 10.09 0.46
CA THR A 67 -11.50 8.81 -0.24
C THR A 67 -10.97 7.67 0.62
N SER A 68 -11.55 6.48 0.48
CA SER A 68 -11.18 5.32 1.30
C SER A 68 -11.45 4.00 0.58
N VAL A 69 -10.72 2.96 0.95
CA VAL A 69 -10.92 1.59 0.46
C VAL A 69 -11.21 0.63 1.63
N PRO A 70 -12.31 0.85 2.38
CA PRO A 70 -12.63 0.07 3.56
C PRO A 70 -13.15 -1.33 3.24
N ASN A 71 -13.24 -2.16 4.28
CA ASN A 71 -13.97 -3.42 4.22
C ASN A 71 -15.42 -3.17 3.77
N ALA A 72 -15.91 -4.03 2.90
CA ALA A 72 -17.30 -4.02 2.45
C ALA A 72 -18.24 -4.81 3.37
N VAL A 73 -17.70 -5.37 4.45
CA VAL A 73 -18.40 -6.24 5.39
C VAL A 73 -18.45 -5.57 6.75
N ASP A 74 -19.66 -5.35 7.27
CA ASP A 74 -19.87 -4.72 8.56
C ASP A 74 -19.43 -5.61 9.74
N GLY A 75 -18.99 -4.97 10.83
CA GLY A 75 -18.66 -5.62 12.10
C GLY A 75 -17.26 -6.24 12.17
N GLU A 76 -16.43 -6.09 11.14
CA GLU A 76 -15.07 -6.63 11.07
C GLU A 76 -14.00 -5.53 11.10
N GLY A 77 -14.37 -4.30 11.49
CA GLY A 77 -13.53 -3.12 11.48
C GLY A 77 -13.53 -2.39 10.14
N ILE A 78 -13.08 -1.14 10.14
CA ILE A 78 -13.10 -0.27 8.96
C ILE A 78 -12.03 -0.68 7.95
N TRP A 79 -10.78 -0.82 8.40
CA TRP A 79 -9.65 -1.18 7.54
C TRP A 79 -9.57 -0.31 6.27
N ALA A 80 -9.59 1.01 6.48
CA ALA A 80 -9.67 2.00 5.40
C ALA A 80 -8.51 1.92 4.39
N ALA A 81 -7.38 1.46 4.83
CA ALA A 81 -6.18 1.01 4.14
C ALA A 81 -5.50 1.99 3.17
N SER A 82 -6.20 2.93 2.55
CA SER A 82 -5.68 4.00 1.69
C SER A 82 -6.70 5.10 1.54
N GLY A 83 -6.26 6.32 1.25
CA GLY A 83 -7.14 7.44 0.92
C GLY A 83 -6.42 8.76 0.70
N VAL A 84 -7.19 9.74 0.24
CA VAL A 84 -6.80 11.13 0.01
C VAL A 84 -7.82 12.04 0.65
N ASN A 85 -7.38 13.02 1.44
CA ASN A 85 -8.28 13.99 2.08
C ASN A 85 -8.45 15.29 1.27
N GLU A 86 -9.35 16.16 1.69
CA GLU A 86 -9.66 17.46 1.06
C GLU A 86 -8.48 18.44 1.06
N ALA A 87 -7.48 18.24 1.94
CA ALA A 87 -6.24 19.03 1.93
C ALA A 87 -5.23 18.53 0.89
N ASN A 88 -5.57 17.51 0.09
CA ASN A 88 -4.67 16.87 -0.87
C ASN A 88 -3.48 16.17 -0.19
N VAL A 89 -3.73 15.52 0.93
CA VAL A 89 -2.77 14.62 1.58
C VAL A 89 -3.21 13.18 1.33
N GLY A 90 -2.28 12.35 0.86
CA GLY A 90 -2.47 10.93 0.65
C GLY A 90 -1.84 10.11 1.79
N MET A 91 -2.44 8.97 2.08
CA MET A 91 -1.96 8.03 3.08
C MET A 91 -2.23 6.60 2.63
N THR A 92 -1.26 5.73 2.83
CA THR A 92 -1.52 4.29 2.85
C THR A 92 -1.25 3.78 4.27
N ALA A 93 -2.12 2.98 4.78
CA ALA A 93 -1.87 2.18 5.96
C ALA A 93 -2.12 0.74 5.55
N THR A 94 -1.42 -0.19 5.94
CA THR A 94 -0.20 -0.30 6.68
C THR A 94 0.63 -1.43 6.07
N GLU A 95 1.93 -1.40 6.22
CA GLU A 95 2.75 -2.58 5.95
C GLU A 95 3.02 -3.24 7.31
N THR A 96 2.40 -4.38 7.63
CA THR A 96 2.68 -5.06 8.90
C THR A 96 4.15 -5.48 8.94
N ILE A 97 4.89 -4.99 9.93
CA ILE A 97 6.32 -5.24 10.12
C ILE A 97 6.56 -6.00 11.42
N THR A 98 7.78 -6.46 11.65
CA THR A 98 8.10 -7.27 12.83
C THR A 98 9.36 -6.75 13.51
N SER A 99 9.26 -6.40 14.81
CA SER A 99 10.42 -6.11 15.65
C SER A 99 10.99 -7.38 16.26
N ASN A 100 12.30 -7.33 16.56
CA ASN A 100 12.98 -8.45 17.22
C ASN A 100 12.55 -8.60 18.71
N PRO A 101 12.83 -9.77 19.31
CA PRO A 101 12.40 -10.03 20.68
C PRO A 101 12.98 -9.09 21.75
N ARG A 102 14.14 -8.46 21.51
CA ARG A 102 14.74 -7.50 22.47
C ARG A 102 13.91 -6.22 22.53
N VAL A 103 13.45 -5.74 21.37
CA VAL A 103 12.55 -4.59 21.28
C VAL A 103 11.21 -4.91 21.92
N LEU A 104 10.59 -6.05 21.57
CA LEU A 104 9.30 -6.46 22.12
C LEU A 104 9.36 -6.76 23.64
N GLY A 105 10.52 -7.15 24.16
CA GLY A 105 10.74 -7.30 25.60
C GLY A 105 10.89 -5.98 26.33
N ALA A 106 11.40 -4.94 25.65
CA ALA A 106 11.60 -3.60 26.22
C ALA A 106 10.36 -2.69 26.08
N ASP A 107 9.63 -2.81 24.99
CA ASP A 107 8.38 -2.09 24.68
C ASP A 107 7.36 -3.06 24.07
N PRO A 108 6.62 -3.82 24.93
CA PRO A 108 5.65 -4.80 24.49
C PRO A 108 4.46 -4.18 23.75
N LEU A 109 3.92 -4.92 22.79
CA LEU A 109 2.67 -4.55 22.12
C LEU A 109 1.51 -4.42 23.12
N VAL A 110 0.62 -3.47 22.90
CA VAL A 110 -0.55 -3.18 23.73
C VAL A 110 -1.73 -4.02 23.23
N ILE A 111 -1.79 -5.25 23.69
CA ILE A 111 -2.78 -6.24 23.23
C ILE A 111 -4.06 -6.17 24.07
N TYR A 112 -5.23 -6.16 23.40
CA TYR A 112 -6.53 -6.27 24.06
C TYR A 112 -6.61 -7.48 24.98
N GLN A 113 -7.12 -7.26 26.19
CA GLN A 113 -7.35 -8.32 27.16
C GLN A 113 -8.84 -8.33 27.56
N PRO A 114 -9.57 -9.38 27.23
CA PRO A 114 -10.98 -9.50 27.61
C PRO A 114 -11.13 -9.62 29.13
N ALA A 115 -12.27 -9.20 29.66
CA ALA A 115 -12.62 -9.40 31.06
C ALA A 115 -12.57 -10.89 31.42
N LYS A 116 -11.74 -11.25 32.41
CA LYS A 116 -11.56 -12.63 32.81
C LYS A 116 -11.12 -12.73 34.30
N ASP A 117 -11.57 -13.75 35.01
CA ASP A 117 -11.16 -14.09 36.38
C ASP A 117 -11.29 -12.91 37.38
N GLY A 118 -12.37 -12.09 37.21
CA GLY A 118 -12.64 -10.94 38.10
C GLY A 118 -11.82 -9.68 37.76
N LYS A 119 -11.01 -9.69 36.72
CA LYS A 119 -10.37 -8.50 36.15
C LYS A 119 -11.28 -7.87 35.10
N GLU A 120 -11.33 -6.54 35.08
CA GLU A 120 -11.98 -5.76 34.01
C GLU A 120 -11.24 -5.94 32.69
N GLU A 121 -11.90 -5.67 31.57
CA GLU A 121 -11.24 -5.65 30.27
C GLU A 121 -10.19 -4.54 30.22
N ALA A 122 -9.10 -4.76 29.48
CA ALA A 122 -8.12 -3.74 29.15
C ALA A 122 -8.07 -3.57 27.62
N ALA A 123 -8.32 -2.35 27.17
CA ALA A 123 -8.22 -2.02 25.76
C ALA A 123 -6.78 -2.22 25.24
N GLY A 124 -6.65 -2.62 23.98
CA GLY A 124 -5.37 -2.65 23.27
C GLY A 124 -4.97 -1.27 22.76
N GLY A 125 -3.88 -1.22 21.99
CA GLY A 125 -3.46 -0.04 21.25
C GLY A 125 -4.18 0.09 19.92
N ILE A 126 -3.71 1.00 19.05
CA ILE A 126 -4.20 1.14 17.67
C ILE A 126 -3.59 0.08 16.75
N GLY A 127 -4.20 -0.14 15.59
CA GLY A 127 -3.65 -1.00 14.55
C GLY A 127 -4.13 -0.61 13.16
N GLU A 128 -3.90 -1.47 12.17
CA GLU A 128 -4.24 -1.22 10.77
C GLU A 128 -5.71 -0.85 10.56
N GLU A 129 -6.61 -1.46 11.33
CA GLU A 129 -8.03 -1.17 11.31
C GLU A 129 -8.31 0.33 11.50
N ASP A 130 -7.55 0.98 12.38
CA ASP A 130 -7.85 2.29 12.94
C ASP A 130 -7.17 3.44 12.18
N ILE A 131 -5.91 3.22 11.78
CA ILE A 131 -4.92 4.26 11.52
C ILE A 131 -5.38 5.30 10.49
N VAL A 132 -5.93 4.89 9.33
CA VAL A 132 -6.36 5.86 8.30
C VAL A 132 -7.50 6.73 8.82
N SER A 133 -8.49 6.13 9.49
CA SER A 133 -9.69 6.82 9.97
C SER A 133 -9.42 7.83 11.08
N ILE A 134 -8.38 7.60 11.91
CA ILE A 134 -8.04 8.49 13.02
C ILE A 134 -6.96 9.53 12.68
N VAL A 135 -6.29 9.38 11.53
CA VAL A 135 -5.18 10.27 11.12
C VAL A 135 -5.55 11.10 9.90
N LEU A 136 -5.92 10.48 8.79
CA LEU A 136 -6.08 11.15 7.49
C LEU A 136 -7.05 12.33 7.50
N PRO A 137 -8.21 12.28 8.17
CA PRO A 137 -9.16 13.41 8.19
C PRO A 137 -8.66 14.70 8.86
N TYR A 138 -7.53 14.64 9.58
CA TYR A 138 -7.08 15.70 10.47
C TYR A 138 -5.69 16.25 10.13
N ILE A 139 -5.17 15.99 8.94
CA ILE A 139 -3.81 16.36 8.54
C ILE A 139 -3.83 17.21 7.25
N HIS A 140 -2.96 18.22 7.18
CA HIS A 140 -2.85 19.14 6.06
C HIS A 140 -1.53 19.00 5.28
N SER A 141 -0.63 18.13 5.74
CA SER A 141 0.63 17.78 5.07
C SER A 141 1.08 16.36 5.42
N ALA A 142 2.00 15.82 4.64
CA ALA A 142 2.62 14.54 4.93
C ALA A 142 3.33 14.53 6.29
N ARG A 143 3.97 15.64 6.68
CA ARG A 143 4.66 15.81 8.00
C ARG A 143 3.68 15.78 9.15
N GLU A 144 2.54 16.48 9.04
CA GLU A 144 1.49 16.44 10.05
C GLU A 144 0.97 15.02 10.27
N GLY A 145 0.93 14.21 9.20
CA GLY A 145 0.58 12.80 9.28
C GLY A 145 1.53 12.01 10.18
N VAL A 146 2.83 12.19 9.98
CA VAL A 146 3.87 11.57 10.83
C VAL A 146 3.72 11.98 12.29
N ILE A 147 3.59 13.29 12.54
CA ILE A 147 3.50 13.85 13.91
C ILE A 147 2.24 13.37 14.60
N ARG A 148 1.09 13.42 13.91
CA ARG A 148 -0.19 13.00 14.48
C ARG A 148 -0.18 11.52 14.83
N LEU A 149 0.26 10.66 13.91
CA LEU A 149 0.35 9.23 14.18
C LEU A 149 1.35 8.93 15.30
N GLY A 150 2.53 9.58 15.27
CA GLY A 150 3.53 9.45 16.34
C GLY A 150 2.97 9.78 17.72
N SER A 151 2.24 10.88 17.84
CA SER A 151 1.59 11.28 19.12
C SER A 151 0.51 10.30 19.57
N ILE A 152 -0.21 9.68 18.65
CA ILE A 152 -1.22 8.66 18.95
C ILE A 152 -0.52 7.37 19.43
N LEU A 153 0.55 6.95 18.77
CA LEU A 153 1.36 5.79 19.17
C LEU A 153 1.96 5.97 20.57
N GLU A 154 2.56 7.12 20.85
CA GLU A 154 3.14 7.42 22.18
C GLU A 154 2.08 7.40 23.29
N LYS A 155 0.84 7.76 22.99
CA LYS A 155 -0.25 7.84 23.97
C LYS A 155 -0.99 6.53 24.18
N TYR A 156 -1.29 5.81 23.10
CA TYR A 156 -2.18 4.64 23.15
C TYR A 156 -1.45 3.33 22.87
N GLY A 157 -0.28 3.41 22.30
CA GLY A 157 0.46 2.25 21.79
C GLY A 157 -0.19 1.58 20.60
N THR A 158 0.41 0.48 20.16
CA THR A 158 -0.11 -0.35 19.07
C THR A 158 -0.19 -1.82 19.47
N TYR A 159 -1.21 -2.53 18.97
CA TYR A 159 -1.31 -3.98 19.14
C TYR A 159 -0.59 -4.77 18.04
N GLU A 160 -0.17 -4.09 16.98
CA GLU A 160 0.64 -4.64 15.89
C GLU A 160 1.57 -3.56 15.32
N MET A 161 2.74 -3.95 14.84
CA MET A 161 3.69 -3.00 14.27
C MET A 161 3.42 -2.78 12.79
N ASN A 162 3.62 -1.54 12.34
CA ASN A 162 3.25 -1.10 11.01
C ASN A 162 4.26 -0.14 10.41
N GLY A 163 4.38 -0.21 9.07
CA GLY A 163 4.97 0.84 8.25
C GLY A 163 3.88 1.62 7.52
N ILE A 164 3.94 2.95 7.54
CA ILE A 164 2.90 3.83 7.02
C ILE A 164 3.52 4.90 6.12
N ALA A 165 2.92 5.11 4.93
CA ALA A 165 3.31 6.19 4.03
C ALA A 165 2.36 7.38 4.13
N PHE A 166 2.94 8.57 4.20
CA PHE A 166 2.25 9.84 4.07
C PHE A 166 2.79 10.59 2.86
N GLN A 167 1.92 11.23 2.11
CA GLN A 167 2.26 11.92 0.87
C GLN A 167 1.53 13.25 0.76
N ASP A 168 2.24 14.26 0.30
CA ASP A 168 1.67 15.44 -0.30
C ASP A 168 2.38 15.75 -1.64
N GLN A 169 2.05 16.86 -2.28
CA GLN A 169 2.64 17.24 -3.56
C GLN A 169 4.16 17.45 -3.50
N ASN A 170 4.71 17.73 -2.32
CA ASN A 170 6.10 18.12 -2.13
C ASN A 170 6.98 16.96 -1.70
N GLU A 171 6.45 16.09 -0.84
CA GLU A 171 7.26 15.07 -0.18
C GLU A 171 6.46 13.81 0.17
N ILE A 172 7.21 12.71 0.39
CA ILE A 172 6.71 11.44 0.89
C ILE A 172 7.50 11.12 2.16
N TRP A 173 6.79 10.70 3.21
CA TRP A 173 7.33 10.19 4.46
C TRP A 173 6.96 8.73 4.66
N TRP A 174 7.92 7.95 5.14
CA TRP A 174 7.71 6.57 5.58
C TRP A 174 7.96 6.48 7.08
N LEU A 175 6.94 6.07 7.84
CA LEU A 175 7.01 5.85 9.28
C LEU A 175 7.03 4.36 9.56
N GLU A 176 7.93 3.92 10.44
CA GLU A 176 7.98 2.57 11.01
C GLU A 176 7.75 2.63 12.52
N THR A 177 6.84 1.80 13.04
CA THR A 177 6.67 1.65 14.49
C THR A 177 7.76 0.73 15.06
N ILE A 178 8.16 0.97 16.30
CA ILE A 178 9.20 0.23 17.02
C ILE A 178 8.58 -0.25 18.33
N GLY A 179 8.36 -1.57 18.48
CA GLY A 179 7.65 -2.09 19.63
C GLY A 179 6.23 -1.53 19.78
N GLY A 180 5.81 -1.30 21.02
CA GLY A 180 4.45 -0.88 21.33
C GLY A 180 4.17 0.61 21.20
N HIS A 181 5.17 1.49 21.43
CA HIS A 181 4.93 2.94 21.54
C HIS A 181 5.92 3.81 20.75
N HIS A 182 7.11 3.30 20.45
CA HIS A 182 8.14 4.09 19.76
C HIS A 182 7.94 4.05 18.25
N TRP A 183 8.49 5.05 17.58
CA TRP A 183 8.41 5.19 16.13
C TRP A 183 9.60 5.99 15.57
N MET A 184 9.86 5.78 14.29
CA MET A 184 10.78 6.60 13.49
C MET A 184 10.19 6.82 12.12
N ALA A 185 10.55 7.92 11.46
CA ALA A 185 10.12 8.22 10.09
C ALA A 185 11.27 8.84 9.29
N ARG A 186 11.34 8.44 8.01
CA ARG A 186 12.32 8.95 7.07
C ARG A 186 11.65 9.48 5.82
N LYS A 187 12.09 10.65 5.37
CA LYS A 187 11.67 11.24 4.10
C LYS A 187 12.23 10.43 2.93
N VAL A 188 11.38 10.12 1.95
CA VAL A 188 11.82 9.51 0.70
C VAL A 188 12.58 10.55 -0.13
N PRO A 189 13.82 10.28 -0.56
CA PRO A 189 14.53 11.21 -1.42
C PRO A 189 13.81 11.46 -2.73
N ASP A 190 13.77 12.69 -3.22
CA ASP A 190 13.06 13.08 -4.44
C ASP A 190 13.44 12.23 -5.66
N GLU A 191 14.74 11.89 -5.77
CA GLU A 191 15.33 11.14 -6.89
C GLU A 191 15.24 9.62 -6.75
N ALA A 192 14.74 9.12 -5.62
CA ALA A 192 14.74 7.71 -5.29
C ALA A 192 13.34 7.11 -5.25
N TYR A 193 13.30 5.79 -5.21
CA TYR A 193 12.13 5.00 -4.84
C TYR A 193 12.47 4.09 -3.65
N VAL A 194 11.45 3.69 -2.92
CA VAL A 194 11.53 2.78 -1.76
C VAL A 194 10.64 1.58 -2.03
N VAL A 195 11.09 0.38 -1.65
CA VAL A 195 10.29 -0.83 -1.68
C VAL A 195 10.24 -1.44 -0.29
N MET A 196 9.01 -1.76 0.18
CA MET A 196 8.79 -2.27 1.53
C MET A 196 7.98 -3.56 1.48
N PRO A 197 8.59 -4.69 1.91
CA PRO A 197 7.86 -5.88 2.31
C PRO A 197 7.48 -5.79 3.81
N ASN A 198 7.04 -6.88 4.42
CA ASN A 198 6.66 -6.93 5.83
C ASN A 198 7.88 -6.99 6.79
N GLN A 199 8.81 -6.08 6.62
CA GLN A 199 10.03 -5.95 7.42
C GLN A 199 10.27 -4.48 7.74
N LEU A 200 10.98 -4.18 8.86
CA LEU A 200 11.62 -2.88 9.01
C LEU A 200 12.63 -2.70 7.88
N GLY A 201 12.59 -1.58 7.21
CA GLY A 201 13.37 -1.33 6.00
C GLY A 201 14.38 -0.21 6.11
N ILE A 202 14.14 0.80 6.96
CA ILE A 202 15.05 1.93 7.11
C ILE A 202 16.43 1.43 7.54
N ASP A 203 17.42 1.57 6.63
CA ASP A 203 18.78 1.06 6.77
C ASP A 203 19.77 2.11 7.33
N LYS A 204 19.40 3.38 7.24
CA LYS A 204 20.20 4.51 7.72
C LYS A 204 19.30 5.55 8.37
N PHE A 205 19.65 5.95 9.59
CA PHE A 205 18.89 6.94 10.34
C PHE A 205 19.82 7.82 11.18
N ASP A 206 19.85 9.11 10.90
CA ASP A 206 20.58 10.08 11.70
C ASP A 206 19.75 10.50 12.93
N LEU A 207 19.86 9.70 14.00
CA LEU A 207 19.13 9.91 15.25
C LEU A 207 19.46 11.26 15.90
N GLU A 208 20.72 11.70 15.85
CA GLU A 208 21.13 12.97 16.42
C GLU A 208 20.53 14.16 15.66
N LYS A 209 20.44 14.05 14.32
CA LYS A 209 19.76 15.04 13.48
C LYS A 209 18.27 15.06 13.78
N ALA A 210 17.61 13.89 13.85
CA ALA A 210 16.19 13.79 14.15
C ALA A 210 15.84 14.46 15.49
N LEU A 211 16.60 14.17 16.56
CA LEU A 211 16.37 14.75 17.88
C LEU A 211 16.65 16.24 17.94
N ARG A 212 17.73 16.71 17.29
CA ARG A 212 18.04 18.14 17.21
C ARG A 212 16.98 18.93 16.47
N ASP A 213 16.34 18.32 15.46
CA ASP A 213 15.39 18.97 14.57
C ASP A 213 13.91 18.82 15.04
N GLN A 214 13.66 18.30 16.23
CA GLN A 214 12.29 18.09 16.77
C GLN A 214 11.42 19.36 16.80
N GLU A 215 11.99 20.50 17.15
CA GLU A 215 11.28 21.79 17.15
C GLU A 215 10.85 22.25 15.74
N LYS A 216 11.47 21.68 14.68
CA LYS A 216 11.14 21.95 13.28
C LYS A 216 10.02 21.07 12.73
N TYR A 217 9.59 20.03 13.44
CA TYR A 217 8.58 19.09 12.94
C TYR A 217 7.26 19.77 12.58
N GLN A 218 6.87 20.80 13.35
CA GLN A 218 5.65 21.57 13.15
C GLN A 218 5.78 22.65 12.05
N CYS A 219 6.95 22.83 11.45
CA CYS A 219 7.18 23.87 10.48
C CYS A 219 6.82 23.40 9.06
N THR A 220 6.52 24.35 8.18
CA THR A 220 6.18 24.04 6.78
C THR A 220 7.39 23.45 6.04
N CYS A 221 7.11 22.69 4.96
CA CYS A 221 8.17 22.12 4.14
C CYS A 221 9.01 23.19 3.38
N GLU A 222 8.48 24.38 3.20
CA GLU A 222 9.20 25.50 2.60
C GLU A 222 10.25 26.08 3.55
N GLU A 223 9.92 26.13 4.86
CA GLU A 223 10.83 26.62 5.90
C GLU A 223 11.95 25.63 6.19
N TYR A 224 11.67 24.33 6.18
CA TYR A 224 12.63 23.27 6.52
C TYR A 224 12.61 22.13 5.50
N ALA A 225 13.00 22.44 4.27
CA ALA A 225 13.12 21.46 3.18
C ALA A 225 14.18 20.37 3.46
N ASP A 226 15.14 20.65 4.36
CA ASP A 226 16.22 19.75 4.77
C ASP A 226 15.85 18.78 5.90
N LEU A 227 14.60 18.81 6.39
CA LEU A 227 14.12 17.82 7.36
C LEU A 227 14.00 16.45 6.67
N GLU A 228 14.74 15.46 7.18
CA GLU A 228 14.84 14.12 6.59
C GLU A 228 14.44 13.02 7.55
N TYR A 229 14.49 13.26 8.86
CA TYR A 229 14.27 12.26 9.90
C TYR A 229 13.38 12.81 11.00
N MET A 230 12.46 12.00 11.48
CA MET A 230 11.62 12.26 12.67
C MET A 230 11.53 11.00 13.52
N CYS A 231 11.41 11.14 14.84
CA CYS A 231 11.25 10.01 15.76
C CYS A 231 10.61 10.42 17.08
N SER A 232 10.18 9.44 17.88
CA SER A 232 9.78 9.66 19.27
C SER A 232 10.91 10.30 20.08
N ALA A 233 10.55 11.20 21.00
CA ALA A 233 11.49 12.06 21.69
C ALA A 233 12.48 11.30 22.57
N ASP A 234 12.09 10.18 23.10
CA ASP A 234 12.86 9.31 24.01
C ASP A 234 13.57 8.14 23.31
N LEU A 235 13.52 8.07 21.96
CA LEU A 235 14.07 6.94 21.19
C LEU A 235 15.55 6.68 21.50
N LYS A 236 16.35 7.74 21.71
CA LYS A 236 17.77 7.60 22.06
C LYS A 236 17.97 6.95 23.44
N GLU A 237 17.18 7.36 24.42
CA GLU A 237 17.21 6.77 25.75
C GLU A 237 16.75 5.30 25.71
N PHE A 238 15.67 5.02 24.97
CA PHE A 238 15.15 3.68 24.74
C PHE A 238 16.24 2.75 24.15
N ILE A 239 16.91 3.17 23.09
CA ILE A 239 18.00 2.42 22.45
C ILE A 239 19.13 2.16 23.46
N SER A 240 19.60 3.20 24.12
CA SER A 240 20.76 3.13 25.03
C SER A 240 20.48 2.25 26.24
N LYS A 241 19.32 2.43 26.89
CA LYS A 241 18.91 1.69 28.08
C LYS A 241 18.76 0.20 27.82
N ASN A 242 18.29 -0.15 26.64
CA ASN A 242 17.99 -1.53 26.26
C ASN A 242 19.07 -2.17 25.36
N HIS A 243 20.19 -1.49 25.15
CA HIS A 243 21.32 -1.98 24.35
C HIS A 243 20.89 -2.47 22.95
N LEU A 244 20.07 -1.68 22.26
CA LEU A 244 19.47 -2.07 20.98
C LEU A 244 20.38 -1.79 19.78
N ASP A 245 21.24 -0.77 19.85
CA ASP A 245 22.22 -0.49 18.81
C ASP A 245 23.28 -1.61 18.74
N LEU A 246 23.37 -2.24 17.57
CA LEU A 246 24.32 -3.33 17.29
C LEU A 246 25.50 -2.86 16.42
N SER A 247 25.56 -1.57 16.07
CA SER A 247 26.62 -1.05 15.21
C SER A 247 27.99 -1.17 15.86
N MET A 248 28.99 -1.57 15.08
CA MET A 248 30.38 -1.61 15.50
C MET A 248 31.15 -0.35 15.12
N ASP A 249 30.60 0.45 14.20
CA ASP A 249 31.17 1.70 13.69
C ASP A 249 30.51 2.95 14.27
N GLY A 250 29.47 2.79 15.10
CA GLY A 250 28.71 3.88 15.71
C GLY A 250 27.67 4.53 14.80
N VAL A 251 27.38 3.91 13.64
CA VAL A 251 26.31 4.35 12.73
C VAL A 251 25.08 3.45 12.93
N LEU A 252 24.02 4.01 13.51
CA LEU A 252 22.79 3.27 13.75
C LEU A 252 22.18 2.75 12.43
N ASN A 253 22.06 1.42 12.32
CA ASN A 253 21.19 0.77 11.33
C ASN A 253 19.91 0.30 12.03
N PRO A 254 18.77 0.98 11.83
CA PRO A 254 17.52 0.63 12.52
C PRO A 254 17.00 -0.77 12.17
N ARG A 255 17.23 -1.23 10.95
CA ARG A 255 16.85 -2.58 10.54
C ARG A 255 17.52 -3.65 11.41
N ASP A 256 18.81 -3.51 11.67
CA ASP A 256 19.58 -4.43 12.52
C ASP A 256 19.23 -4.26 14.00
N ALA A 257 19.01 -3.01 14.43
CA ALA A 257 18.70 -2.68 15.82
C ALA A 257 17.29 -3.19 16.24
N PHE A 258 16.30 -3.05 15.35
CA PHE A 258 14.90 -3.24 15.69
C PHE A 258 14.21 -4.37 14.94
N GLY A 259 14.65 -4.69 13.71
CA GLY A 259 13.98 -5.64 12.81
C GLY A 259 14.19 -7.11 13.17
N SER A 260 13.41 -7.97 12.54
CA SER A 260 13.62 -9.41 12.51
C SER A 260 14.57 -9.77 11.35
N HIS A 261 15.32 -10.85 11.54
CA HIS A 261 16.19 -11.45 10.52
C HIS A 261 16.13 -12.97 10.70
N ASP A 262 15.01 -13.57 10.31
CA ASP A 262 14.81 -15.01 10.44
C ASP A 262 14.63 -15.71 9.08
N ASP A 263 14.68 -17.04 9.08
CA ASP A 263 14.55 -17.84 7.86
C ASP A 263 13.21 -17.61 7.15
N SER A 264 12.16 -17.20 7.86
CA SER A 264 10.87 -16.90 7.24
C SER A 264 10.92 -15.64 6.39
N ASP A 265 11.74 -14.66 6.75
CA ASP A 265 11.95 -13.46 5.96
C ASP A 265 12.54 -13.76 4.59
N HIS A 266 13.44 -14.75 4.51
CA HIS A 266 14.07 -15.19 3.25
C HIS A 266 13.11 -15.91 2.27
N VAL A 267 11.92 -16.26 2.72
CA VAL A 267 10.86 -16.83 1.87
C VAL A 267 9.75 -15.82 1.60
N TYR A 268 9.47 -14.98 2.61
CA TYR A 268 8.30 -14.13 2.63
C TYR A 268 8.60 -12.68 2.25
N ASN A 269 9.69 -12.10 2.74
CA ASN A 269 9.97 -10.67 2.71
C ASN A 269 11.08 -10.29 1.72
N THR A 270 12.31 -10.68 1.97
CA THR A 270 13.48 -10.26 1.17
C THR A 270 13.36 -10.59 -0.33
N PRO A 271 12.77 -11.73 -0.75
CA PRO A 271 12.61 -12.01 -2.18
C PRO A 271 11.73 -10.98 -2.90
N ARG A 272 10.71 -10.43 -2.24
CA ARG A 272 9.84 -9.40 -2.82
C ARG A 272 10.61 -8.10 -3.06
N ALA A 273 11.34 -7.61 -2.06
CA ALA A 273 12.18 -6.43 -2.19
C ALA A 273 13.26 -6.63 -3.26
N TRP A 274 13.97 -7.77 -3.24
CA TRP A 274 14.96 -8.14 -4.24
C TRP A 274 14.41 -8.07 -5.67
N TYR A 275 13.25 -8.66 -5.92
CA TYR A 275 12.66 -8.68 -7.26
C TYR A 275 12.27 -7.28 -7.75
N MET A 276 11.70 -6.44 -6.88
CA MET A 276 11.31 -5.08 -7.22
C MET A 276 12.54 -4.21 -7.52
N LEU A 277 13.57 -4.28 -6.68
CA LEU A 277 14.85 -3.58 -6.88
C LEU A 277 15.55 -4.05 -8.17
N ARG A 278 15.62 -5.37 -8.41
CA ARG A 278 16.16 -5.96 -9.63
C ARG A 278 15.42 -5.50 -10.89
N THR A 279 14.11 -5.37 -10.81
CA THR A 279 13.28 -4.96 -11.97
C THR A 279 13.50 -3.49 -12.33
N LEU A 280 13.61 -2.61 -11.34
CA LEU A 280 13.76 -1.17 -11.54
C LEU A 280 15.22 -0.74 -11.74
N ASN A 281 16.18 -1.56 -11.30
CA ASN A 281 17.62 -1.32 -11.42
C ASN A 281 18.38 -2.53 -12.01
N PRO A 282 18.02 -3.02 -13.21
CA PRO A 282 18.57 -4.27 -13.73
C PRO A 282 20.06 -4.25 -14.05
N LYS A 283 20.71 -3.09 -14.14
CA LYS A 283 22.12 -2.89 -14.51
C LYS A 283 22.99 -2.25 -13.43
N THR A 284 22.37 -1.55 -12.49
CA THR A 284 23.07 -0.78 -11.43
C THR A 284 23.77 -1.73 -10.46
N LYS A 285 23.21 -2.93 -10.29
CA LYS A 285 23.69 -3.98 -9.41
C LYS A 285 23.77 -5.31 -10.15
N ILE A 286 24.57 -6.24 -9.63
CA ILE A 286 24.61 -7.62 -10.12
C ILE A 286 23.62 -8.45 -9.30
N TRP A 287 22.54 -8.87 -9.92
CA TRP A 287 21.43 -9.56 -9.26
C TRP A 287 21.44 -11.08 -9.42
N ASP A 288 22.20 -11.59 -10.38
CA ASP A 288 22.17 -12.99 -10.78
C ASP A 288 23.59 -13.59 -10.89
N GLY A 289 23.70 -14.89 -10.73
CA GLY A 289 24.95 -15.65 -10.87
C GLY A 289 25.84 -15.62 -9.63
N VAL A 290 27.06 -16.19 -9.79
CA VAL A 290 27.99 -16.39 -8.67
C VAL A 290 28.61 -15.11 -8.11
N ASN A 291 28.48 -13.99 -8.83
CA ASN A 291 28.98 -12.69 -8.44
C ASN A 291 27.84 -11.74 -8.05
N ALA A 292 26.64 -12.24 -7.80
CA ALA A 292 25.53 -11.41 -7.38
C ALA A 292 25.87 -10.61 -6.12
N GLU A 293 25.66 -9.28 -6.17
CA GLU A 293 25.81 -8.40 -5.02
C GLU A 293 24.65 -8.62 -4.04
N PHE A 294 23.45 -8.88 -4.58
CA PHE A 294 22.25 -9.16 -3.82
C PHE A 294 21.52 -10.39 -4.38
N THR A 295 20.99 -11.18 -3.48
CA THR A 295 20.19 -12.37 -3.76
C THR A 295 18.82 -12.25 -3.10
N PRO A 296 17.86 -13.15 -3.41
CA PRO A 296 16.58 -13.18 -2.68
C PRO A 296 16.69 -13.39 -1.16
N TYR A 297 17.87 -13.79 -0.67
CA TYR A 297 18.14 -14.06 0.74
C TYR A 297 18.95 -12.96 1.44
N SER A 298 19.22 -11.84 0.75
CA SER A 298 20.06 -10.76 1.29
C SER A 298 19.32 -9.92 2.32
N ASP A 299 19.87 -9.80 3.53
CA ASP A 299 19.35 -8.96 4.61
C ASP A 299 19.72 -7.49 4.46
N ASP A 300 20.72 -7.18 3.65
CA ASP A 300 21.29 -5.86 3.43
C ASP A 300 20.78 -5.16 2.15
N LEU A 301 19.61 -5.55 1.65
CA LEU A 301 18.96 -4.86 0.52
C LEU A 301 18.77 -3.37 0.86
N PRO A 302 19.12 -2.44 -0.04
CA PRO A 302 18.99 -1.02 0.23
C PRO A 302 17.53 -0.61 0.42
N TRP A 303 17.24 0.24 1.41
CA TRP A 303 15.90 0.78 1.63
C TRP A 303 15.39 1.58 0.44
N CYS A 304 16.25 2.40 -0.18
CA CYS A 304 15.92 3.19 -1.36
C CYS A 304 17.03 3.11 -2.42
N MET A 305 16.62 3.25 -3.69
CA MET A 305 17.54 3.35 -4.83
C MET A 305 17.10 4.45 -5.81
N ILE A 306 18.05 5.03 -6.52
CA ILE A 306 17.77 5.87 -7.68
C ILE A 306 17.48 4.93 -8.86
N PRO A 307 16.31 5.01 -9.52
CA PRO A 307 15.97 4.10 -10.60
C PRO A 307 16.79 4.38 -11.86
N GLU A 308 17.04 3.36 -12.70
CA GLU A 308 17.77 3.51 -13.96
C GLU A 308 16.98 4.27 -15.04
N LYS A 309 15.66 4.30 -14.92
CA LYS A 309 14.74 5.08 -15.76
C LYS A 309 13.62 5.65 -14.90
N LYS A 310 12.95 6.68 -15.38
CA LYS A 310 11.76 7.20 -14.72
C LYS A 310 10.72 6.10 -14.55
N ILE A 311 10.12 6.06 -13.34
CA ILE A 311 9.10 5.06 -12.97
C ILE A 311 7.73 5.57 -13.38
N THR A 312 6.98 4.74 -14.10
CA THR A 312 5.60 5.01 -14.52
C THR A 312 4.59 4.30 -13.61
N VAL A 313 3.31 4.63 -13.75
CA VAL A 313 2.21 3.91 -13.09
C VAL A 313 2.19 2.43 -13.49
N GLU A 314 2.51 2.15 -14.76
CA GLU A 314 2.60 0.79 -15.29
C GLU A 314 3.76 0.01 -14.65
N ASP A 315 4.92 0.64 -14.45
CA ASP A 315 6.05 0.02 -13.74
C ASP A 315 5.64 -0.34 -12.30
N VAL A 316 4.93 0.56 -11.60
CA VAL A 316 4.40 0.29 -10.24
C VAL A 316 3.41 -0.88 -10.27
N LYS A 317 2.43 -0.87 -11.20
CA LYS A 317 1.50 -1.98 -11.36
C LYS A 317 2.22 -3.29 -11.62
N TYR A 318 3.23 -3.28 -12.50
CA TYR A 318 4.00 -4.46 -12.87
C TYR A 318 4.70 -5.08 -11.66
N VAL A 319 5.46 -4.30 -10.89
CA VAL A 319 6.21 -4.83 -9.74
C VAL A 319 5.29 -5.30 -8.62
N LEU A 320 4.18 -4.58 -8.33
CA LEU A 320 3.19 -4.96 -7.33
C LEU A 320 2.29 -6.15 -7.76
N SER A 321 2.32 -6.51 -9.03
CA SER A 321 1.59 -7.68 -9.59
C SER A 321 2.47 -8.91 -9.78
N SER A 322 3.74 -8.80 -9.42
CA SER A 322 4.72 -9.81 -9.78
C SER A 322 4.51 -11.15 -9.05
N HIS A 323 4.72 -12.21 -9.82
CA HIS A 323 4.90 -13.60 -9.39
C HIS A 323 6.30 -14.12 -9.74
N TYR A 324 7.30 -13.22 -9.76
CA TYR A 324 8.70 -13.50 -10.14
C TYR A 324 8.89 -13.90 -11.60
N GLN A 325 8.02 -13.44 -12.51
CA GLN A 325 8.09 -13.72 -13.94
C GLN A 325 9.48 -13.33 -14.51
N GLY A 326 10.00 -14.20 -15.40
CA GLY A 326 11.33 -14.04 -15.95
C GLY A 326 12.47 -14.56 -15.06
N THR A 327 12.15 -15.19 -13.92
CA THR A 327 13.12 -15.86 -13.03
C THR A 327 12.79 -17.34 -12.88
N SER A 328 13.70 -18.13 -12.29
CA SER A 328 13.46 -19.54 -11.95
C SER A 328 12.41 -19.74 -10.84
N TYR A 329 12.02 -18.68 -10.15
CA TYR A 329 11.06 -18.71 -9.02
C TYR A 329 9.60 -18.54 -9.43
N ASP A 330 9.34 -18.22 -10.71
CA ASP A 330 8.00 -18.04 -11.24
C ASP A 330 7.17 -19.33 -11.13
N PRO A 331 6.06 -19.36 -10.36
CA PRO A 331 5.25 -20.56 -10.19
C PRO A 331 4.55 -21.03 -11.49
N TYR A 332 4.35 -20.12 -12.45
CA TYR A 332 3.73 -20.45 -13.75
C TYR A 332 4.73 -20.82 -14.84
N ALA A 333 6.04 -20.71 -14.58
CA ALA A 333 7.05 -20.98 -15.57
C ALA A 333 7.08 -22.45 -16.00
N SER A 334 7.47 -22.67 -17.27
CA SER A 334 7.78 -24.00 -17.81
C SER A 334 9.30 -24.30 -17.85
N TYR A 335 10.12 -23.38 -17.38
CA TYR A 335 11.59 -23.43 -17.33
C TYR A 335 12.09 -23.39 -15.88
N GLY A 336 13.40 -23.61 -15.70
CA GLY A 336 14.04 -23.68 -14.39
C GLY A 336 13.72 -24.97 -13.61
N GLU A 337 14.38 -25.14 -12.46
CA GLU A 337 14.16 -26.29 -11.60
C GLU A 337 12.77 -26.26 -10.95
N LYS A 338 12.13 -27.41 -10.90
CA LYS A 338 10.75 -27.53 -10.39
C LYS A 338 10.64 -27.08 -8.92
N GLU A 339 11.66 -27.36 -8.15
CA GLU A 339 11.77 -27.08 -6.71
C GLU A 339 11.89 -25.58 -6.41
N GLN A 340 12.40 -24.80 -7.37
CA GLN A 340 12.52 -23.34 -7.24
C GLN A 340 11.21 -22.61 -7.56
N ARG A 341 10.36 -23.20 -8.39
CA ARG A 341 9.07 -22.55 -8.79
C ARG A 341 8.14 -22.42 -7.62
N GLY A 342 7.74 -21.18 -7.31
CA GLY A 342 6.88 -20.90 -6.17
C GLY A 342 7.57 -21.09 -4.81
N ALA A 343 8.92 -21.13 -4.77
CA ALA A 343 9.66 -21.20 -3.50
C ALA A 343 9.46 -19.94 -2.64
N PHE A 344 9.17 -18.81 -3.27
CA PHE A 344 8.95 -17.54 -2.59
C PHE A 344 7.49 -17.09 -2.69
N ARG A 345 7.04 -16.36 -1.68
CA ARG A 345 5.74 -15.71 -1.67
C ARG A 345 5.69 -14.65 -2.80
N SER A 346 4.78 -14.82 -3.75
CA SER A 346 4.56 -13.87 -4.85
C SER A 346 4.14 -12.50 -4.32
N ILE A 347 4.50 -11.41 -5.02
CA ILE A 347 4.08 -10.05 -4.68
C ILE A 347 2.59 -9.89 -4.97
N GLY A 348 2.16 -10.14 -6.22
CA GLY A 348 0.74 -10.26 -6.57
C GLY A 348 0.22 -11.65 -6.18
N VAL A 349 -0.41 -11.76 -5.03
CA VAL A 349 -0.85 -13.02 -4.46
C VAL A 349 -2.36 -13.20 -4.58
N ASN A 350 -2.85 -14.45 -4.47
CA ASN A 350 -4.28 -14.78 -4.59
C ASN A 350 -5.18 -14.11 -3.54
N ARG A 351 -4.63 -13.73 -2.40
CA ARG A 351 -5.33 -13.09 -1.28
C ARG A 351 -5.14 -11.58 -1.21
N THR A 352 -4.59 -10.97 -2.25
CA THR A 352 -4.66 -9.52 -2.43
C THR A 352 -6.12 -9.10 -2.53
N ASP A 353 -6.54 -8.15 -1.72
CA ASP A 353 -7.90 -7.62 -1.69
C ASP A 353 -8.01 -6.39 -2.57
N PHE A 354 -7.01 -5.48 -2.52
CA PHE A 354 -6.89 -4.38 -3.46
C PHE A 354 -5.43 -3.93 -3.64
N LEU A 355 -5.20 -3.13 -4.68
CA LEU A 355 -4.03 -2.29 -4.85
C LEU A 355 -4.52 -0.85 -4.99
N SER A 356 -3.94 0.06 -4.22
CA SER A 356 -4.09 1.50 -4.38
C SER A 356 -2.76 2.12 -4.80
N LEU A 357 -2.80 3.07 -5.76
CA LEU A 357 -1.71 3.97 -6.07
C LEU A 357 -2.25 5.39 -6.06
N ILE A 358 -1.68 6.26 -5.25
CA ILE A 358 -2.00 7.69 -5.20
C ILE A 358 -0.90 8.43 -5.97
N GLN A 359 -1.29 9.13 -7.04
CA GLN A 359 -0.42 9.93 -7.90
C GLN A 359 -0.77 11.41 -7.73
N MET A 360 0.16 12.21 -7.21
CA MET A 360 -0.01 13.66 -7.05
C MET A 360 0.77 14.40 -8.14
N ARG A 361 0.06 14.88 -9.15
CA ARG A 361 0.62 15.45 -10.37
C ARG A 361 1.00 16.92 -10.17
N PRO A 362 2.25 17.34 -10.47
CA PRO A 362 2.64 18.75 -10.39
C PRO A 362 2.01 19.57 -11.51
N GLY A 363 1.81 20.86 -11.26
CA GLY A 363 1.36 21.82 -12.28
C GLY A 363 -0.13 21.73 -12.63
N MET A 364 -0.88 20.86 -11.99
CA MET A 364 -2.34 20.79 -12.12
C MET A 364 -3.03 21.60 -11.01
N GLU A 365 -4.25 22.04 -11.26
CA GLU A 365 -5.11 22.67 -10.24
C GLU A 365 -5.38 21.69 -9.09
N LYS A 366 -5.46 22.21 -7.85
CA LYS A 366 -5.61 21.38 -6.64
C LYS A 366 -6.80 20.41 -6.65
N ASP A 367 -7.87 20.75 -7.36
CA ASP A 367 -9.07 19.92 -7.43
C ASP A 367 -8.99 18.79 -8.47
N CYS A 368 -7.92 18.72 -9.27
CA CYS A 368 -7.72 17.68 -10.28
C CYS A 368 -6.28 17.12 -10.34
N ASN A 369 -5.40 17.57 -9.44
CA ASN A 369 -4.00 17.15 -9.46
C ASN A 369 -3.79 15.71 -8.95
N ILE A 370 -4.74 15.14 -8.21
CA ILE A 370 -4.60 13.80 -7.65
C ILE A 370 -5.42 12.79 -8.43
N LEU A 371 -4.74 11.74 -8.87
CA LEU A 371 -5.37 10.52 -9.36
C LEU A 371 -5.15 9.40 -8.34
N GLU A 372 -6.23 8.76 -7.96
CA GLU A 372 -6.21 7.52 -7.18
C GLU A 372 -6.50 6.35 -8.11
N TRP A 373 -5.51 5.47 -8.23
CA TRP A 373 -5.57 4.29 -9.08
C TRP A 373 -5.94 3.08 -8.22
N VAL A 374 -7.02 2.42 -8.56
CA VAL A 374 -7.59 1.32 -7.76
C VAL A 374 -7.67 0.04 -8.58
N ALA A 375 -7.23 -1.06 -7.98
CA ALA A 375 -7.44 -2.41 -8.50
C ALA A 375 -7.92 -3.31 -7.38
N PHE A 376 -8.85 -4.22 -7.66
CA PHE A 376 -9.37 -5.18 -6.69
C PHE A 376 -8.94 -6.61 -6.99
N ALA A 377 -8.83 -7.42 -5.95
CA ALA A 377 -8.47 -8.83 -5.98
C ALA A 377 -7.03 -9.07 -6.48
N SER A 378 -6.70 -10.28 -6.90
CA SER A 378 -5.34 -10.68 -7.26
C SER A 378 -4.73 -9.82 -8.37
N ASN A 379 -3.66 -9.11 -8.04
CA ASN A 379 -3.02 -8.15 -8.94
C ASN A 379 -2.42 -8.76 -10.19
N ALA A 380 -2.04 -10.03 -10.18
CA ALA A 380 -1.56 -10.71 -11.39
C ALA A 380 -2.61 -10.71 -12.51
N PHE A 381 -3.90 -10.67 -12.16
CA PHE A 381 -5.02 -10.83 -13.09
C PHE A 381 -5.96 -9.64 -13.20
N ASN A 382 -5.82 -8.64 -12.34
CA ASN A 382 -6.67 -7.47 -12.32
C ASN A 382 -6.09 -6.29 -13.12
N VAL A 383 -6.84 -5.19 -13.18
CA VAL A 383 -6.45 -3.93 -13.84
C VAL A 383 -6.41 -2.80 -12.83
N LEU A 384 -5.53 -1.83 -13.07
CA LEU A 384 -5.41 -0.61 -12.28
C LEU A 384 -6.19 0.53 -12.98
N VAL A 385 -7.12 1.15 -12.26
CA VAL A 385 -8.13 2.07 -12.81
C VAL A 385 -7.98 3.45 -12.20
N PRO A 386 -7.76 4.52 -13.00
CA PRO A 386 -7.59 5.88 -12.49
C PRO A 386 -8.93 6.55 -12.15
N PHE A 387 -8.94 7.28 -11.04
CA PHE A 387 -10.04 8.18 -10.66
C PHE A 387 -9.49 9.53 -10.19
N TYR A 388 -10.17 10.62 -10.49
CA TYR A 388 -9.95 11.88 -9.78
C TYR A 388 -10.35 11.67 -8.31
N ALA A 389 -9.44 12.01 -7.39
CA ALA A 389 -9.65 11.79 -5.96
C ALA A 389 -10.46 12.90 -5.27
N THR A 390 -10.42 14.14 -5.78
CA THR A 390 -11.16 15.28 -5.22
C THR A 390 -12.61 15.26 -5.72
N ILE A 391 -13.43 14.44 -5.09
CA ILE A 391 -14.83 14.14 -5.44
C ILE A 391 -15.65 13.95 -4.16
N ASP A 392 -16.98 14.03 -4.26
CA ASP A 392 -17.91 13.78 -3.16
C ASP A 392 -18.62 12.42 -3.24
N THR A 393 -18.46 11.69 -4.34
CA THR A 393 -18.99 10.33 -4.50
C THR A 393 -18.17 9.53 -5.50
N THR A 394 -18.14 8.21 -5.34
CA THR A 394 -17.47 7.27 -6.27
C THR A 394 -18.50 6.50 -7.10
N PRO A 395 -18.13 6.00 -8.31
CA PRO A 395 -19.05 5.22 -9.13
C PRO A 395 -19.56 3.96 -8.43
N ASP A 396 -20.87 3.67 -8.53
CA ASP A 396 -21.53 2.53 -7.89
C ASP A 396 -20.83 1.19 -8.16
N TYR A 397 -20.30 0.99 -9.35
CA TYR A 397 -19.59 -0.25 -9.71
C TYR A 397 -18.36 -0.52 -8.83
N PHE A 398 -17.78 0.51 -8.18
CA PHE A 398 -16.64 0.42 -7.27
C PHE A 398 -17.04 0.53 -5.79
N SER A 399 -18.18 1.16 -5.49
CA SER A 399 -18.62 1.43 -4.10
C SER A 399 -19.65 0.44 -3.56
N SER A 400 -20.39 -0.28 -4.42
CA SER A 400 -21.53 -1.11 -4.03
C SER A 400 -21.17 -2.54 -3.62
N THR A 401 -19.91 -2.84 -3.35
CA THR A 401 -19.48 -4.20 -2.93
C THR A 401 -20.13 -4.59 -1.60
N THR A 402 -20.65 -5.80 -1.54
CA THR A 402 -21.21 -6.46 -0.35
C THR A 402 -20.64 -7.87 -0.20
N ARG A 403 -21.12 -8.66 0.77
CA ARG A 403 -20.76 -10.09 0.90
C ARG A 403 -21.25 -10.95 -0.27
N GLU A 404 -22.29 -10.51 -0.96
CA GLU A 404 -22.91 -11.29 -2.03
C GLU A 404 -22.14 -11.15 -3.34
N VAL A 405 -21.82 -12.29 -3.94
CA VAL A 405 -21.13 -12.35 -5.24
C VAL A 405 -22.06 -11.89 -6.35
N THR A 406 -21.62 -10.92 -7.15
CA THR A 406 -22.38 -10.36 -8.26
C THR A 406 -21.46 -9.86 -9.38
N THR A 407 -21.96 -9.79 -10.61
CA THR A 407 -21.28 -9.15 -11.73
C THR A 407 -21.46 -7.63 -11.77
N ASP A 408 -22.26 -7.07 -10.88
CA ASP A 408 -22.49 -5.62 -10.76
C ASP A 408 -21.53 -4.92 -9.78
N SER A 409 -20.57 -5.65 -9.19
CA SER A 409 -19.48 -5.12 -8.38
C SER A 409 -18.13 -5.44 -9.01
N PHE A 410 -17.29 -4.41 -9.17
CA PHE A 410 -15.94 -4.57 -9.75
C PHE A 410 -15.06 -5.49 -8.90
N TYR A 411 -15.20 -5.46 -7.57
CA TYR A 411 -14.48 -6.37 -6.68
C TYR A 411 -14.76 -7.84 -7.05
N TRP A 412 -16.04 -8.21 -7.14
CA TRP A 412 -16.43 -9.60 -7.41
C TRP A 412 -16.07 -10.05 -8.81
N VAL A 413 -16.24 -9.19 -9.82
CA VAL A 413 -15.80 -9.50 -11.19
C VAL A 413 -14.29 -9.73 -11.24
N SER A 414 -13.51 -8.89 -10.60
CA SER A 414 -12.04 -9.04 -10.52
C SER A 414 -11.65 -10.34 -9.80
N ARG A 415 -12.36 -10.69 -8.71
CA ARG A 415 -12.14 -11.93 -7.96
C ARG A 415 -12.47 -13.17 -8.82
N MET A 416 -13.57 -13.14 -9.56
CA MET A 416 -13.95 -14.22 -10.48
C MET A 416 -12.94 -14.39 -11.63
N ILE A 417 -12.55 -13.29 -12.28
CA ILE A 417 -11.53 -13.31 -13.33
C ILE A 417 -10.23 -13.93 -12.79
N GLY A 418 -9.74 -13.44 -11.63
CA GLY A 418 -8.52 -13.94 -11.03
C GLY A 418 -8.55 -15.43 -10.71
N ALA A 419 -9.60 -15.90 -10.04
CA ALA A 419 -9.75 -17.32 -9.69
C ALA A 419 -9.80 -18.24 -10.91
N MET A 420 -10.47 -17.82 -11.98
CA MET A 420 -10.56 -18.62 -13.21
C MET A 420 -9.26 -18.55 -14.03
N ALA A 421 -8.64 -17.38 -14.11
CA ALA A 421 -7.37 -17.20 -14.85
C ALA A 421 -6.22 -17.93 -14.19
N ASP A 422 -6.15 -17.97 -12.86
CA ASP A 422 -5.17 -18.78 -12.12
C ASP A 422 -5.30 -20.26 -12.45
N ALA A 423 -6.51 -20.81 -12.40
CA ALA A 423 -6.78 -22.20 -12.68
C ALA A 423 -6.52 -22.60 -14.16
N SER A 424 -6.55 -21.64 -15.08
CA SER A 424 -6.34 -21.82 -16.52
C SER A 424 -5.22 -20.93 -17.08
N TYR A 425 -4.17 -20.66 -16.29
CA TYR A 425 -3.17 -19.63 -16.55
C TYR A 425 -2.66 -19.61 -18.00
N LYS A 426 -2.22 -20.76 -18.52
CA LYS A 426 -1.59 -20.84 -19.84
C LYS A 426 -2.50 -20.42 -20.99
N SER A 427 -3.80 -20.67 -20.90
CA SER A 427 -4.78 -20.27 -21.91
C SER A 427 -5.39 -18.90 -21.66
N SER A 428 -5.43 -18.48 -20.38
CA SER A 428 -6.09 -17.23 -19.97
C SER A 428 -5.17 -16.01 -19.96
N ILE A 429 -3.84 -16.17 -19.74
CA ILE A 429 -2.92 -15.06 -19.54
C ILE A 429 -2.95 -14.04 -20.67
N PHE A 430 -3.06 -14.47 -21.92
CA PHE A 430 -3.16 -13.59 -23.08
C PHE A 430 -4.41 -12.67 -23.05
N HIS A 431 -5.54 -13.19 -22.52
CA HIS A 431 -6.74 -12.37 -22.34
C HIS A 431 -6.57 -11.35 -21.24
N ILE A 432 -5.85 -11.73 -20.16
CA ILE A 432 -5.53 -10.84 -19.03
C ILE A 432 -4.60 -9.71 -19.47
N GLU A 433 -3.50 -10.00 -20.15
CA GLU A 433 -2.56 -8.99 -20.65
C GLU A 433 -3.27 -7.97 -21.55
N ARG A 434 -4.12 -8.43 -22.47
CA ARG A 434 -4.92 -7.54 -23.32
C ARG A 434 -5.96 -6.74 -22.55
N TYR A 435 -6.53 -7.29 -21.52
CA TYR A 435 -7.44 -6.58 -20.63
C TYR A 435 -6.73 -5.46 -19.89
N GLN A 436 -5.57 -5.76 -19.32
CA GLN A 436 -4.71 -4.79 -18.63
C GLN A 436 -4.29 -3.66 -19.57
N GLU A 437 -3.77 -3.99 -20.75
CA GLU A 437 -3.37 -3.01 -21.79
C GLU A 437 -4.53 -2.09 -22.18
N ARG A 438 -5.71 -2.65 -22.47
CA ARG A 438 -6.86 -1.87 -22.93
C ARG A 438 -7.40 -0.94 -21.86
N VAL A 439 -7.52 -1.41 -20.61
CA VAL A 439 -8.04 -0.59 -19.51
C VAL A 439 -7.07 0.54 -19.18
N MET A 440 -5.77 0.27 -19.08
CA MET A 440 -4.75 1.29 -18.82
C MET A 440 -4.73 2.35 -19.95
N SER A 441 -4.65 1.91 -21.21
CA SER A 441 -4.63 2.81 -22.37
C SER A 441 -5.86 3.71 -22.46
N LYS A 442 -7.07 3.14 -22.27
CA LYS A 442 -8.31 3.92 -22.27
C LYS A 442 -8.43 4.81 -21.02
N GLY A 443 -7.94 4.36 -19.89
CA GLY A 443 -7.86 5.17 -18.66
C GLY A 443 -7.06 6.43 -18.88
N HIS A 444 -5.84 6.32 -19.41
CA HIS A 444 -5.01 7.49 -19.76
C HIS A 444 -5.70 8.39 -20.79
N GLN A 445 -6.35 7.81 -21.82
CA GLN A 445 -7.08 8.59 -22.82
C GLN A 445 -8.21 9.42 -22.20
N LEU A 446 -8.97 8.82 -21.27
CA LEU A 446 -10.08 9.50 -20.59
C LEU A 446 -9.57 10.59 -19.64
N ILE A 447 -8.53 10.30 -18.83
CA ILE A 447 -7.90 11.32 -18.00
C ILE A 447 -7.41 12.50 -18.83
N GLY A 448 -6.66 12.27 -19.93
CA GLY A 448 -6.20 13.35 -20.80
C GLY A 448 -7.34 14.16 -21.46
N LYS A 449 -8.45 13.50 -21.81
CA LYS A 449 -9.67 14.17 -22.30
C LYS A 449 -10.24 15.12 -21.25
N TYR A 450 -10.40 14.65 -20.01
CA TYR A 450 -11.01 15.43 -18.94
C TYR A 450 -10.06 16.48 -18.36
N ASP A 451 -8.75 16.22 -18.29
CA ASP A 451 -7.75 17.24 -17.96
C ASP A 451 -7.86 18.46 -18.91
N ALA A 452 -7.98 18.22 -20.22
CA ALA A 452 -8.14 19.29 -21.22
C ALA A 452 -9.48 20.04 -21.12
N LEU A 453 -10.53 19.44 -20.57
CA LEU A 453 -11.81 20.10 -20.27
C LEU A 453 -11.72 20.92 -18.98
N LEU A 454 -11.11 20.37 -17.94
CA LEU A 454 -10.91 21.01 -16.64
C LEU A 454 -10.01 22.25 -16.74
N GLU A 455 -8.98 22.21 -17.59
CA GLU A 455 -8.10 23.37 -17.86
C GLU A 455 -8.87 24.60 -18.39
N LYS A 456 -9.98 24.38 -19.09
CA LYS A 456 -10.78 25.45 -19.72
C LYS A 456 -11.97 25.91 -18.88
N GLU A 457 -12.31 25.17 -17.82
CA GLU A 457 -13.46 25.46 -16.98
C GLU A 457 -13.01 26.14 -15.67
N SER A 458 -13.60 27.29 -15.36
CA SER A 458 -13.29 28.06 -14.16
C SER A 458 -14.37 27.96 -13.08
N ASP A 459 -15.57 27.47 -13.40
CA ASP A 459 -16.65 27.29 -12.45
C ASP A 459 -16.46 26.03 -11.63
N ALA A 460 -16.37 26.18 -10.30
CA ALA A 460 -16.07 25.08 -9.38
C ALA A 460 -17.11 23.95 -9.44
N ALA A 461 -18.41 24.27 -9.57
CA ALA A 461 -19.46 23.27 -9.64
C ALA A 461 -19.40 22.47 -10.95
N LYS A 462 -19.10 23.14 -12.06
CA LYS A 462 -18.89 22.45 -13.34
C LYS A 462 -17.62 21.60 -13.33
N ARG A 463 -16.55 22.08 -12.71
CA ARG A 463 -15.31 21.27 -12.54
C ARG A 463 -15.60 20.00 -11.75
N MET A 464 -16.37 20.08 -10.64
CA MET A 464 -16.81 18.92 -9.89
C MET A 464 -17.63 17.96 -10.77
N SER A 465 -18.60 18.49 -11.52
CA SER A 465 -19.40 17.69 -12.48
C SER A 465 -18.53 16.99 -13.54
N LEU A 466 -17.49 17.65 -14.06
CA LEU A 466 -16.57 17.04 -15.02
C LEU A 466 -15.78 15.88 -14.42
N ARG A 467 -15.30 15.99 -13.16
CA ARG A 467 -14.62 14.89 -12.46
C ARG A 467 -15.55 13.70 -12.23
N HIS A 468 -16.80 13.96 -11.84
CA HIS A 468 -17.81 12.89 -11.73
C HIS A 468 -18.08 12.20 -13.06
N GLN A 469 -18.24 12.98 -14.14
CA GLN A 469 -18.43 12.44 -15.50
C GLN A 469 -17.22 11.59 -15.92
N ALA A 470 -16.01 12.07 -15.65
CA ALA A 470 -14.77 11.33 -15.93
C ALA A 470 -14.75 9.98 -15.21
N ASN A 471 -14.97 10.01 -13.88
CA ASN A 471 -14.94 8.81 -13.06
C ASN A 471 -16.04 7.81 -13.47
N GLN A 472 -17.24 8.29 -13.83
CA GLN A 472 -18.32 7.44 -14.32
C GLN A 472 -18.00 6.83 -15.70
N GLU A 473 -17.49 7.64 -16.65
CA GLU A 473 -17.11 7.14 -17.98
C GLU A 473 -15.98 6.08 -17.90
N ILE A 474 -15.04 6.28 -16.97
CA ILE A 474 -14.00 5.29 -16.67
C ILE A 474 -14.60 4.00 -16.09
N ALA A 475 -15.50 4.11 -15.12
CA ALA A 475 -16.16 2.94 -14.51
C ALA A 475 -16.98 2.14 -15.54
N ASP A 476 -17.71 2.82 -16.43
CA ASP A 476 -18.48 2.21 -17.51
C ASP A 476 -17.57 1.48 -18.52
N MET A 477 -16.44 2.10 -18.87
CA MET A 477 -15.42 1.49 -19.72
C MET A 477 -14.87 0.21 -19.08
N VAL A 478 -14.53 0.26 -17.79
CA VAL A 478 -14.00 -0.89 -17.03
C VAL A 478 -15.05 -2.00 -16.93
N LYS A 479 -16.30 -1.67 -16.62
CA LYS A 479 -17.40 -2.66 -16.56
C LYS A 479 -17.53 -3.44 -17.87
N LYS A 480 -17.42 -2.76 -19.00
CA LYS A 480 -17.46 -3.38 -20.32
C LYS A 480 -16.27 -4.31 -20.58
N GLU A 481 -15.04 -3.84 -20.32
CA GLU A 481 -13.81 -4.62 -20.55
C GLU A 481 -13.70 -5.81 -19.59
N ALA A 482 -14.12 -5.64 -18.34
CA ALA A 482 -14.17 -6.71 -17.35
C ALA A 482 -15.17 -7.80 -17.72
N SER A 483 -16.37 -7.43 -18.17
CA SER A 483 -17.38 -8.39 -18.65
C SER A 483 -16.90 -9.18 -19.86
N ASP A 484 -16.26 -8.53 -20.84
CA ASP A 484 -15.67 -9.19 -22.01
C ASP A 484 -14.56 -10.19 -21.59
N THR A 485 -13.72 -9.79 -20.65
CA THR A 485 -12.63 -10.63 -20.14
C THR A 485 -13.17 -11.82 -19.33
N LEU A 486 -14.16 -11.56 -18.45
CA LEU A 486 -14.82 -12.61 -17.68
C LEU A 486 -15.38 -13.73 -18.60
N ASN A 487 -16.07 -13.34 -19.69
CA ASN A 487 -16.60 -14.29 -20.67
C ASN A 487 -15.48 -15.14 -21.30
N LYS A 488 -14.33 -14.53 -21.63
CA LYS A 488 -13.20 -15.23 -22.25
C LYS A 488 -12.52 -16.20 -21.28
N VAL A 489 -12.22 -15.79 -20.06
CA VAL A 489 -11.58 -16.69 -19.07
C VAL A 489 -12.52 -17.80 -18.64
N LEU A 490 -13.83 -17.54 -18.55
CA LEU A 490 -14.83 -18.56 -18.28
C LEU A 490 -14.89 -19.60 -19.41
N TYR A 491 -14.83 -19.15 -20.67
CA TYR A 491 -14.78 -20.04 -21.83
C TYR A 491 -13.53 -20.94 -21.79
N GLU A 492 -12.33 -20.36 -21.55
CA GLU A 492 -11.08 -21.11 -21.46
C GLU A 492 -11.12 -22.18 -20.35
N LEU A 493 -11.60 -21.81 -19.17
CA LEU A 493 -11.67 -22.73 -18.04
C LEU A 493 -12.73 -23.81 -18.26
N SER A 494 -13.90 -23.45 -18.82
CA SER A 494 -14.99 -24.39 -19.09
C SER A 494 -14.56 -25.48 -20.08
N ASN A 495 -13.75 -25.17 -21.08
CA ASN A 495 -13.23 -26.15 -22.04
C ASN A 495 -12.22 -27.12 -21.40
N GLN A 496 -11.71 -26.84 -20.21
CA GLN A 496 -10.79 -27.69 -19.45
C GLN A 496 -11.50 -28.57 -18.41
N MET A 497 -12.83 -28.46 -18.28
CA MET A 497 -13.61 -29.27 -17.35
C MET A 497 -13.59 -30.74 -17.77
N LYS A 498 -13.25 -31.63 -16.84
CA LYS A 498 -13.18 -33.07 -17.06
C LYS A 498 -14.25 -33.85 -16.28
N ASN A 499 -14.95 -33.20 -15.36
CA ASN A 499 -15.98 -33.83 -14.49
C ASN A 499 -15.49 -35.10 -13.79
N ALA A 500 -14.18 -35.17 -13.48
CA ALA A 500 -13.48 -36.38 -12.98
C ALA A 500 -13.63 -37.62 -13.90
N TYR A 501 -14.01 -37.44 -15.17
CA TYR A 501 -14.14 -38.54 -16.12
C TYR A 501 -12.76 -39.01 -16.61
N SER A 502 -12.55 -40.32 -16.60
CA SER A 502 -11.23 -40.92 -16.90
C SER A 502 -10.88 -40.92 -18.39
N ARG A 503 -11.89 -40.78 -19.28
CA ARG A 503 -11.69 -40.66 -20.72
C ARG A 503 -12.16 -39.30 -21.17
N SER A 504 -11.30 -38.52 -21.73
CA SER A 504 -11.60 -37.21 -22.29
C SER A 504 -12.12 -37.37 -23.72
N ASP A 505 -13.08 -36.52 -24.11
CA ASP A 505 -13.55 -36.41 -25.49
C ASP A 505 -12.58 -35.60 -26.40
N ALA A 506 -11.43 -35.22 -25.89
CA ALA A 506 -10.42 -34.44 -26.61
C ALA A 506 -9.36 -35.35 -27.23
#